data_45d8bccc7f0706b34ab8fd81e90417a7
#
_entry.id   45d8bccc7f0706b34ab8fd81e90417a7
#
_cell.length_a   1.000
_cell.length_b   1.000
_cell.length_c   1.000
_cell.angle_alpha   90.00
_cell.angle_beta   90.00
_cell.angle_gamma   90.00
#
_symmetry.space_group_name_H-M   'P 1'
#
loop_
_entity.id
_entity.type
_entity.pdbx_description
1 polymer ?
#
loop_
_entity_poly.entity_id
_entity_poly.type
_entity_poly.pdbx_seq_one_letter_code
_entity_poly.pdbx_strand_id
1 'polypeptide(L)'
;TAHPSDLPGIPNILPSSLLLQRPDLRLAQTEVSAAAASLGAARADLFPKVVLSASGGIGALAIGGFPTLVESVYALGAGLTAPIFNAGRIRAHIAAADARLDQVAAKYEKTFLLALEDVENAFVAHASSKERREQLLKAETAAEKTYRSSEALYQRGASDYLSVLDAQRTKLSIN
;
A
#
# COMPACT_ATOMS: atom_id res chain seq x y z
N THR A 1 -2.01 -18.96 33.00
CA THR A 1 -1.90 -18.27 31.69
C THR A 1 -0.44 -17.88 31.49
N ALA A 2 0.24 -18.57 30.54
CA ALA A 2 1.63 -18.28 30.23
C ALA A 2 1.71 -16.90 29.58
N HIS A 3 2.33 -15.93 30.24
CA HIS A 3 2.68 -14.66 29.63
C HIS A 3 3.81 -14.91 28.62
N PRO A 4 3.71 -14.48 27.36
CA PRO A 4 4.83 -14.55 26.42
C PRO A 4 5.96 -13.65 26.93
N SER A 5 6.98 -14.29 27.51
CA SER A 5 8.07 -13.60 28.21
C SER A 5 9.09 -12.95 27.28
N ASP A 6 9.12 -13.31 25.99
CA ASP A 6 10.08 -12.78 25.03
C ASP A 6 9.35 -12.18 23.82
N LEU A 7 9.17 -10.86 23.85
CA LEU A 7 8.85 -10.12 22.63
C LEU A 7 10.14 -9.97 21.81
N PRO A 8 10.11 -10.29 20.51
CA PRO A 8 11.28 -10.11 19.65
C PRO A 8 11.72 -8.64 19.67
N GLY A 9 13.03 -8.42 19.85
CA GLY A 9 13.60 -7.08 19.83
C GLY A 9 13.40 -6.46 18.45
N ILE A 10 12.74 -5.31 18.39
CA ILE A 10 12.63 -4.53 17.16
C ILE A 10 13.96 -3.80 16.95
N PRO A 11 14.59 -3.85 15.75
CA PRO A 11 15.79 -3.08 15.48
C PRO A 11 15.49 -1.58 15.62
N ASN A 12 16.37 -0.85 16.31
CA ASN A 12 16.21 0.59 16.57
C ASN A 12 16.29 1.45 15.30
N ILE A 13 16.71 0.89 14.19
CA ILE A 13 16.80 1.56 12.88
C ILE A 13 16.18 0.63 11.85
N LEU A 14 15.11 1.10 11.22
CA LEU A 14 14.54 0.39 10.07
C LEU A 14 15.43 0.65 8.84
N PRO A 15 15.97 -0.38 8.18
CA PRO A 15 16.68 -0.18 6.93
C PRO A 15 15.74 0.47 5.90
N SER A 16 16.20 1.52 5.22
CA SER A 16 15.44 2.20 4.16
C SER A 16 14.94 1.24 3.06
N SER A 17 15.65 0.13 2.87
CA SER A 17 15.27 -0.95 1.97
C SER A 17 13.93 -1.61 2.31
N LEU A 18 13.54 -1.68 3.59
CA LEU A 18 12.26 -2.23 4.00
C LEU A 18 11.09 -1.28 3.68
N LEU A 19 11.32 0.04 3.80
CA LEU A 19 10.35 1.05 3.38
C LEU A 19 10.04 0.91 1.88
N LEU A 20 11.06 0.75 1.05
CA LEU A 20 10.91 0.60 -0.41
C LEU A 20 10.24 -0.73 -0.82
N GLN A 21 10.14 -1.72 0.07
CA GLN A 21 9.43 -2.97 -0.18
C GLN A 21 7.93 -2.87 0.10
N ARG A 22 7.44 -1.79 0.70
CA ARG A 22 6.01 -1.59 0.96
C ARG A 22 5.21 -1.62 -0.35
N PRO A 23 4.09 -2.35 -0.40
CA PRO A 23 3.29 -2.47 -1.62
C PRO A 23 2.71 -1.13 -2.11
N ASP A 24 2.34 -0.24 -1.19
CA ASP A 24 1.81 1.09 -1.46
C ASP A 24 2.84 2.00 -2.13
N LEU A 25 4.10 1.98 -1.67
CA LEU A 25 5.20 2.72 -2.29
C LEU A 25 5.58 2.16 -3.66
N ARG A 26 5.58 0.84 -3.82
CA ARG A 26 5.82 0.19 -5.12
C ARG A 26 4.72 0.52 -6.12
N LEU A 27 3.46 0.56 -5.68
CA LEU A 27 2.34 0.98 -6.50
C LEU A 27 2.53 2.44 -6.97
N ALA A 28 2.79 3.35 -6.03
CA ALA A 28 2.99 4.77 -6.36
C ALA A 28 4.19 4.98 -7.30
N GLN A 29 5.29 4.23 -7.13
CA GLN A 29 6.43 4.26 -8.05
C GLN A 29 6.06 3.78 -9.45
N THR A 30 5.23 2.73 -9.56
CA THR A 30 4.77 2.20 -10.84
C THR A 30 3.85 3.20 -11.54
N GLU A 31 2.99 3.92 -10.79
CA GLU A 31 2.14 4.99 -11.31
C GLU A 31 2.98 6.15 -11.91
N VAL A 32 4.09 6.55 -11.25
CA VAL A 32 5.03 7.55 -11.79
C VAL A 32 5.64 7.06 -13.10
N SER A 33 6.10 5.80 -13.14
CA SER A 33 6.68 5.20 -14.35
C SER A 33 5.66 5.14 -15.50
N ALA A 34 4.40 4.82 -15.22
CA ALA A 34 3.32 4.80 -16.21
C ALA A 34 3.00 6.22 -16.73
N ALA A 35 2.98 7.22 -15.85
CA ALA A 35 2.76 8.62 -16.24
C ALA A 35 3.92 9.14 -17.11
N ALA A 36 5.17 8.79 -16.78
CA ALA A 36 6.35 9.13 -17.59
C ALA A 36 6.30 8.49 -18.98
N ALA A 37 5.90 7.22 -19.08
CA ALA A 37 5.70 6.54 -20.35
C ALA A 37 4.58 7.17 -21.18
N SER A 38 3.48 7.60 -20.53
CA SER A 38 2.38 8.32 -21.18
C SER A 38 2.81 9.67 -21.73
N LEU A 39 3.66 10.41 -21.00
CA LEU A 39 4.28 11.64 -21.49
C LEU A 39 5.19 11.36 -22.70
N GLY A 40 5.98 10.29 -22.65
CA GLY A 40 6.79 9.84 -23.78
C GLY A 40 5.95 9.56 -25.03
N ALA A 41 4.82 8.86 -24.87
CA ALA A 41 3.87 8.60 -25.94
C ALA A 41 3.24 9.89 -26.50
N ALA A 42 2.86 10.84 -25.63
CA ALA A 42 2.33 12.13 -26.06
C ALA A 42 3.36 12.94 -26.86
N ARG A 43 4.64 12.89 -26.48
CA ARG A 43 5.74 13.53 -27.24
C ARG A 43 5.99 12.85 -28.59
N ALA A 44 5.81 11.52 -28.66
CA ALA A 44 5.91 10.78 -29.90
C ALA A 44 4.85 11.17 -30.95
N ASP A 45 3.72 11.73 -30.52
CA ASP A 45 2.68 12.25 -31.43
C ASP A 45 3.13 13.45 -32.28
N LEU A 46 4.29 14.08 -31.96
CA LEU A 46 4.91 15.10 -32.79
C LEU A 46 5.60 14.55 -34.04
N PHE A 47 5.93 13.25 -34.04
CA PHE A 47 6.69 12.64 -35.12
C PHE A 47 5.76 11.90 -36.10
N PRO A 48 6.22 11.72 -37.36
CA PRO A 48 5.50 10.90 -38.33
C PRO A 48 5.28 9.45 -37.83
N LYS A 49 4.06 8.93 -38.01
CA LYS A 49 3.71 7.55 -37.69
C LYS A 49 3.74 6.67 -38.91
N VAL A 50 4.45 5.56 -38.81
CA VAL A 50 4.43 4.50 -39.82
C VAL A 50 3.44 3.42 -39.36
N VAL A 51 2.43 3.15 -40.20
CA VAL A 51 1.42 2.13 -39.92
C VAL A 51 1.56 1.03 -40.96
N LEU A 52 1.79 -0.18 -40.48
CA LEU A 52 1.75 -1.38 -41.31
C LEU A 52 0.39 -2.06 -41.12
N SER A 53 -0.27 -2.37 -42.23
CA SER A 53 -1.56 -3.08 -42.21
C SER A 53 -1.44 -4.37 -43.02
N ALA A 54 -2.02 -5.45 -42.46
CA ALA A 54 -2.17 -6.71 -43.15
C ALA A 54 -3.63 -7.16 -42.98
N SER A 55 -4.27 -7.50 -44.06
CA SER A 55 -5.63 -8.07 -44.04
C SER A 55 -5.71 -9.32 -44.91
N GLY A 56 -6.48 -10.27 -44.44
CA GLY A 56 -6.80 -11.48 -45.19
C GLY A 56 -8.26 -11.81 -45.03
N GLY A 57 -8.90 -12.27 -46.10
CA GLY A 57 -10.31 -12.62 -46.09
C GLY A 57 -10.65 -13.60 -47.20
N ILE A 58 -11.82 -14.21 -47.07
CA ILE A 58 -12.40 -15.05 -48.12
C ILE A 58 -13.53 -14.22 -48.75
N GLY A 59 -13.37 -13.91 -50.02
CA GLY A 59 -14.37 -13.22 -50.83
C GLY A 59 -15.18 -14.23 -51.63
N ALA A 60 -16.48 -14.04 -51.71
CA ALA A 60 -17.36 -14.79 -52.60
C ALA A 60 -17.96 -13.84 -53.64
N LEU A 61 -17.65 -14.03 -54.89
CA LEU A 61 -18.21 -13.28 -56.02
C LEU A 61 -19.30 -14.11 -56.70
N ALA A 62 -20.56 -13.70 -56.59
CA ALA A 62 -21.67 -14.28 -57.32
C ALA A 62 -22.04 -13.38 -58.50
N ILE A 63 -21.81 -13.84 -59.73
CA ILE A 63 -22.25 -13.18 -60.95
C ILE A 63 -23.49 -13.95 -61.45
N GLY A 64 -24.61 -13.28 -61.71
CA GLY A 64 -25.88 -13.90 -62.06
C GLY A 64 -25.77 -15.00 -63.11
N GLY A 65 -26.14 -16.23 -62.73
CA GLY A 65 -26.13 -17.41 -63.59
C GLY A 65 -24.83 -18.25 -63.61
N PHE A 66 -23.78 -17.81 -62.88
CA PHE A 66 -22.52 -18.56 -62.77
C PHE A 66 -22.30 -19.08 -61.33
N PRO A 67 -21.52 -20.17 -61.17
CA PRO A 67 -21.16 -20.66 -59.85
C PRO A 67 -20.43 -19.59 -59.05
N THR A 68 -20.70 -19.52 -57.74
CA THR A 68 -20.03 -18.61 -56.81
C THR A 68 -18.53 -18.94 -56.79
N LEU A 69 -17.70 -17.99 -57.16
CA LEU A 69 -16.25 -18.11 -57.03
C LEU A 69 -15.87 -17.67 -55.59
N VAL A 70 -15.23 -18.59 -54.87
CA VAL A 70 -14.65 -18.30 -53.53
C VAL A 70 -13.17 -18.08 -53.73
N GLU A 71 -12.68 -16.90 -53.41
CA GLU A 71 -11.29 -16.51 -53.54
C GLU A 71 -10.73 -15.99 -52.21
N SER A 72 -9.49 -16.36 -51.90
CA SER A 72 -8.76 -15.84 -50.76
C SER A 72 -8.04 -14.57 -51.17
N VAL A 73 -8.35 -13.46 -50.48
CA VAL A 73 -7.74 -12.15 -50.73
C VAL A 73 -6.83 -11.79 -49.59
N TYR A 74 -5.58 -11.42 -49.90
CA TYR A 74 -4.61 -10.94 -48.96
C TYR A 74 -4.16 -9.53 -49.41
N ALA A 75 -4.12 -8.58 -48.45
CA ALA A 75 -3.60 -7.25 -48.71
C ALA A 75 -2.56 -6.85 -47.64
N LEU A 76 -1.44 -6.31 -48.10
CA LEU A 76 -0.40 -5.72 -47.26
C LEU A 76 -0.30 -4.25 -47.65
N GLY A 77 -0.28 -3.38 -46.62
CA GLY A 77 -0.16 -1.93 -46.83
C GLY A 77 0.80 -1.31 -45.84
N ALA A 78 1.50 -0.27 -46.29
CA ALA A 78 2.29 0.62 -45.43
C ALA A 78 1.80 2.07 -45.62
N GLY A 79 1.51 2.74 -44.53
CA GLY A 79 1.08 4.15 -44.53
C GLY A 79 2.00 5.00 -43.70
N LEU A 80 2.26 6.24 -44.12
CA LEU A 80 2.98 7.27 -43.37
C LEU A 80 2.01 8.41 -43.09
N THR A 81 1.82 8.74 -41.81
CA THR A 81 0.96 9.84 -41.38
C THR A 81 1.79 10.82 -40.54
N ALA A 82 1.84 12.10 -40.98
CA ALA A 82 2.53 13.17 -40.25
C ALA A 82 1.57 14.33 -39.95
N PRO A 83 1.53 14.83 -38.70
CA PRO A 83 0.71 15.98 -38.34
C PRO A 83 1.41 17.28 -38.86
N ILE A 84 0.90 17.90 -39.92
CA ILE A 84 1.43 19.14 -40.49
C ILE A 84 0.85 20.35 -39.74
N PHE A 85 -0.46 20.32 -39.46
CA PHE A 85 -1.14 21.41 -38.76
C PHE A 85 -2.21 20.81 -37.80
N ASN A 86 -2.14 21.16 -36.53
CA ASN A 86 -3.04 20.64 -35.50
C ASN A 86 -3.54 21.70 -34.50
N ALA A 87 -3.41 23.00 -34.86
CA ALA A 87 -3.83 24.14 -34.06
C ALA A 87 -3.38 24.11 -32.60
N GLY A 88 -2.20 23.53 -32.32
CA GLY A 88 -1.65 23.42 -30.96
C GLY A 88 -2.17 22.23 -30.13
N ARG A 89 -3.08 21.39 -30.66
CA ARG A 89 -3.68 20.25 -29.94
C ARG A 89 -2.64 19.30 -29.37
N ILE A 90 -1.62 18.94 -30.14
CA ILE A 90 -0.56 18.04 -29.68
C ILE A 90 0.25 18.66 -28.52
N ARG A 91 0.59 19.95 -28.62
CA ARG A 91 1.31 20.66 -27.55
C ARG A 91 0.47 20.73 -26.26
N ALA A 92 -0.84 20.99 -26.38
CA ALA A 92 -1.75 20.99 -25.23
C ALA A 92 -1.86 19.61 -24.61
N HIS A 93 -1.86 18.53 -25.42
CA HIS A 93 -1.85 17.15 -24.95
C HIS A 93 -0.57 16.81 -24.19
N ILE A 94 0.60 17.24 -24.69
CA ILE A 94 1.89 17.08 -24.00
C ILE A 94 1.89 17.83 -22.66
N ALA A 95 1.44 19.08 -22.64
CA ALA A 95 1.35 19.87 -21.41
C ALA A 95 0.42 19.22 -20.37
N ALA A 96 -0.70 18.65 -20.81
CA ALA A 96 -1.61 17.91 -19.93
C ALA A 96 -0.97 16.61 -19.39
N ALA A 97 -0.19 15.89 -20.20
CA ALA A 97 0.52 14.70 -19.76
C ALA A 97 1.67 15.04 -18.78
N ASP A 98 2.36 16.15 -18.99
CA ASP A 98 3.40 16.67 -18.11
C ASP A 98 2.83 17.05 -16.74
N ALA A 99 1.73 17.80 -16.70
CA ALA A 99 1.04 18.14 -15.46
C ALA A 99 0.51 16.90 -14.69
N ARG A 100 0.11 15.84 -15.42
CA ARG A 100 -0.24 14.56 -14.79
C ARG A 100 0.96 13.86 -14.17
N LEU A 101 2.12 13.90 -14.81
CA LEU A 101 3.35 13.37 -14.25
C LEU A 101 3.70 14.09 -12.94
N ASP A 102 3.63 15.42 -12.91
CA ASP A 102 3.86 16.23 -11.69
C ASP A 102 2.88 15.86 -10.58
N GLN A 103 1.60 15.68 -10.90
CA GLN A 103 0.57 15.27 -9.96
C GLN A 103 0.88 13.91 -9.34
N VAL A 104 1.29 12.93 -10.16
CA VAL A 104 1.60 11.58 -9.68
C VAL A 104 2.90 11.56 -8.88
N ALA A 105 3.90 12.39 -9.25
CA ALA A 105 5.12 12.57 -8.48
C ALA A 105 4.84 13.13 -7.08
N ALA A 106 4.00 14.16 -6.97
CA ALA A 106 3.57 14.71 -5.68
C ALA A 106 2.78 13.68 -4.84
N LYS A 107 1.96 12.84 -5.51
CA LYS A 107 1.26 11.73 -4.83
C LYS A 107 2.24 10.70 -4.27
N TYR A 108 3.30 10.36 -5.01
CA TYR A 108 4.36 9.46 -4.55
C TYR A 108 5.06 10.03 -3.30
N GLU A 109 5.45 11.31 -3.33
CA GLU A 109 6.06 11.99 -2.19
C GLU A 109 5.16 11.95 -0.95
N LYS A 110 3.87 12.27 -1.12
CA LYS A 110 2.87 12.16 -0.04
C LYS A 110 2.80 10.75 0.53
N THR A 111 2.76 9.73 -0.33
CA THR A 111 2.69 8.31 0.11
C THR A 111 3.94 7.93 0.89
N PHE A 112 5.11 8.43 0.46
CA PHE A 112 6.38 8.21 1.16
C PHE A 112 6.38 8.83 2.56
N LEU A 113 5.91 10.07 2.69
CA LEU A 113 5.82 10.77 3.99
C LEU A 113 4.84 10.08 4.94
N LEU A 114 3.69 9.62 4.43
CA LEU A 114 2.74 8.84 5.22
C LEU A 114 3.33 7.49 5.68
N ALA A 115 4.09 6.83 4.82
CA ALA A 115 4.76 5.58 5.18
C ALA A 115 5.81 5.80 6.28
N LEU A 116 6.50 6.93 6.28
CA LEU A 116 7.45 7.30 7.33
C LEU A 116 6.73 7.61 8.65
N GLU A 117 5.63 8.36 8.58
CA GLU A 117 4.76 8.65 9.73
C GLU A 117 4.25 7.36 10.39
N ASP A 118 3.77 6.39 9.60
CA ASP A 118 3.32 5.09 10.09
C ASP A 118 4.42 4.37 10.89
N VAL A 119 5.66 4.41 10.40
CA VAL A 119 6.80 3.78 11.07
C VAL A 119 7.11 4.48 12.38
N GLU A 120 7.16 5.81 12.40
CA GLU A 120 7.41 6.57 13.62
C GLU A 120 6.32 6.33 14.67
N ASN A 121 5.05 6.36 14.26
CA ASN A 121 3.92 6.05 15.13
C ASN A 121 3.99 4.62 15.70
N ALA A 122 4.41 3.64 14.88
CA ALA A 122 4.58 2.27 15.34
C ALA A 122 5.70 2.15 16.39
N PHE A 123 6.81 2.86 16.24
CA PHE A 123 7.88 2.89 17.23
C PHE A 123 7.41 3.51 18.56
N VAL A 124 6.70 4.64 18.51
CA VAL A 124 6.16 5.29 19.71
C VAL A 124 5.15 4.39 20.41
N ALA A 125 4.23 3.76 19.66
CA ALA A 125 3.25 2.83 20.20
C ALA A 125 3.92 1.61 20.84
N HIS A 126 4.98 1.08 20.23
CA HIS A 126 5.74 -0.03 20.79
C HIS A 126 6.43 0.35 22.09
N ALA A 127 7.11 1.51 22.14
CA ALA A 127 7.77 2.00 23.35
C ALA A 127 6.78 2.20 24.50
N SER A 128 5.64 2.86 24.24
CA SER A 128 4.56 3.06 25.22
C SER A 128 3.96 1.74 25.70
N SER A 129 3.78 0.78 24.81
CA SER A 129 3.24 -0.54 25.17
C SER A 129 4.21 -1.32 26.06
N LYS A 130 5.50 -1.21 25.81
CA LYS A 130 6.54 -1.81 26.65
C LYS A 130 6.55 -1.21 28.05
N GLU A 131 6.53 0.11 28.14
CA GLU A 131 6.47 0.82 29.42
C GLU A 131 5.19 0.45 30.21
N ARG A 132 4.04 0.49 29.52
CA ARG A 132 2.77 0.08 30.14
C ARG A 132 2.81 -1.34 30.69
N ARG A 133 3.40 -2.28 29.94
CA ARG A 133 3.58 -3.67 30.41
C ARG A 133 4.42 -3.74 31.66
N GLU A 134 5.52 -3.00 31.74
CA GLU A 134 6.39 -2.95 32.93
C GLU A 134 5.62 -2.42 34.17
N GLN A 135 4.79 -1.38 33.98
CA GLN A 135 3.97 -0.85 35.06
C GLN A 135 2.88 -1.81 35.50
N LEU A 136 2.24 -2.51 34.60
CA LEU A 136 1.25 -3.54 34.91
C LEU A 136 1.84 -4.72 35.67
N LEU A 137 3.05 -5.18 35.32
CA LEU A 137 3.74 -6.24 36.07
C LEU A 137 4.10 -5.80 37.51
N LYS A 138 4.47 -4.52 37.70
CA LYS A 138 4.68 -3.96 39.04
C LYS A 138 3.38 -3.88 39.82
N ALA A 139 2.28 -3.46 39.18
CA ALA A 139 0.96 -3.38 39.79
C ALA A 139 0.44 -4.78 40.18
N GLU A 140 0.62 -5.79 39.34
CA GLU A 140 0.27 -7.18 39.60
C GLU A 140 1.01 -7.71 40.85
N THR A 141 2.34 -7.51 40.92
CA THR A 141 3.15 -7.92 42.08
C THR A 141 2.73 -7.22 43.35
N ALA A 142 2.40 -5.93 43.30
CA ALA A 142 1.91 -5.16 44.44
C ALA A 142 0.52 -5.64 44.90
N ALA A 143 -0.41 -5.88 43.95
CA ALA A 143 -1.74 -6.40 44.25
C ALA A 143 -1.68 -7.81 44.86
N GLU A 144 -0.83 -8.70 44.35
CA GLU A 144 -0.59 -10.02 44.94
C GLU A 144 -0.08 -9.93 46.36
N LYS A 145 0.90 -9.05 46.62
CA LYS A 145 1.43 -8.83 47.96
C LYS A 145 0.34 -8.31 48.92
N THR A 146 -0.49 -7.36 48.45
CA THR A 146 -1.59 -6.82 49.22
C THR A 146 -2.62 -7.87 49.58
N TYR A 147 -3.02 -8.69 48.59
CA TYR A 147 -3.94 -9.80 48.80
C TYR A 147 -3.43 -10.77 49.88
N ARG A 148 -2.18 -11.25 49.74
CA ARG A 148 -1.58 -12.18 50.73
C ARG A 148 -1.48 -11.56 52.12
N SER A 149 -1.17 -10.25 52.21
CA SER A 149 -1.11 -9.55 53.49
C SER A 149 -2.48 -9.42 54.16
N SER A 150 -3.53 -9.07 53.39
CA SER A 150 -4.92 -9.01 53.87
C SER A 150 -5.43 -10.34 54.35
N GLU A 151 -5.13 -11.41 53.59
CA GLU A 151 -5.49 -12.81 53.97
C GLU A 151 -4.80 -13.22 55.28
N ALA A 152 -3.50 -12.94 55.43
CA ALA A 152 -2.78 -13.26 56.66
C ALA A 152 -3.27 -12.48 57.88
N LEU A 153 -3.69 -11.20 57.74
CA LEU A 153 -4.28 -10.42 58.81
C LEU A 153 -5.67 -10.93 59.20
N TYR A 154 -6.49 -11.30 58.24
CA TYR A 154 -7.80 -11.94 58.48
C TYR A 154 -7.65 -13.24 59.28
N GLN A 155 -6.74 -14.14 58.85
CA GLN A 155 -6.49 -15.40 59.56
C GLN A 155 -6.04 -15.22 61.01
N ARG A 156 -5.40 -14.10 61.32
CA ARG A 156 -4.98 -13.70 62.68
C ARG A 156 -6.06 -12.93 63.48
N GLY A 157 -7.24 -12.73 62.87
CA GLY A 157 -8.33 -11.96 63.47
C GLY A 157 -8.07 -10.45 63.57
N ALA A 158 -7.05 -9.91 62.86
CA ALA A 158 -6.63 -8.51 62.86
C ALA A 158 -7.28 -7.65 61.79
N SER A 159 -8.06 -8.25 60.84
CA SER A 159 -8.79 -7.58 59.77
C SER A 159 -10.10 -8.27 59.48
N ASP A 160 -11.03 -7.56 58.85
CA ASP A 160 -12.30 -8.08 58.38
C ASP A 160 -12.18 -8.76 57.02
N TYR A 161 -13.20 -9.59 56.70
CA TYR A 161 -13.23 -10.31 55.42
C TYR A 161 -13.44 -9.38 54.20
N LEU A 162 -14.05 -8.21 54.38
CA LEU A 162 -14.24 -7.22 53.31
C LEU A 162 -12.92 -6.74 52.75
N SER A 163 -11.91 -6.55 53.61
CA SER A 163 -10.54 -6.16 53.19
C SER A 163 -9.88 -7.21 52.30
N VAL A 164 -10.15 -8.52 52.52
CA VAL A 164 -9.64 -9.59 51.69
C VAL A 164 -10.34 -9.58 50.33
N LEU A 165 -11.67 -9.37 50.31
CA LEU A 165 -12.45 -9.30 49.07
C LEU A 165 -12.03 -8.11 48.19
N ASP A 166 -11.79 -6.95 48.79
CA ASP A 166 -11.31 -5.76 48.03
C ASP A 166 -9.91 -5.97 47.43
N ALA A 167 -9.01 -6.56 48.20
CA ALA A 167 -7.68 -6.93 47.68
C ALA A 167 -7.77 -8.00 46.59
N GLN A 168 -8.67 -8.98 46.70
CA GLN A 168 -8.91 -9.95 45.66
C GLN A 168 -9.49 -9.35 44.38
N ARG A 169 -10.48 -8.42 44.51
CA ARG A 169 -11.05 -7.70 43.37
C ARG A 169 -9.97 -6.88 42.63
N THR A 170 -9.13 -6.17 43.38
CA THR A 170 -8.02 -5.38 42.81
C THR A 170 -7.06 -6.29 42.05
N LYS A 171 -6.66 -7.44 42.62
CA LYS A 171 -5.81 -8.42 41.96
C LYS A 171 -6.44 -8.93 40.65
N LEU A 172 -7.74 -9.27 40.66
CA LEU A 172 -8.45 -9.77 39.48
C LEU A 172 -8.66 -8.71 38.40
N SER A 173 -8.72 -7.40 38.76
CA SER A 173 -8.88 -6.31 37.79
C SER A 173 -7.59 -5.96 37.05
N ILE A 174 -6.43 -6.38 37.55
CA ILE A 174 -5.12 -6.14 36.95
C ILE A 174 -4.70 -7.31 36.04
N ASN A 175 -5.20 -8.51 36.29
CA ASN A 175 -4.97 -9.72 35.47
C ASN A 175 -5.87 -9.75 34.21
#